data_dd04df7666e3af983776925b8b763c65
#
_entry.id   dd04df7666e3af983776925b8b763c65
#
_cell.length_a   1.000
_cell.length_b   1.000
_cell.length_c   1.000
_cell.angle_alpha   90.00
_cell.angle_beta   90.00
_cell.angle_gamma   90.00
#
_symmetry.space_group_name_H-M   'P 1'
#
loop_
_entity.id
_entity.type
_entity.pdbx_description
1 polymer ?
#
loop_
_entity_poly.entity_id
_entity_poly.type
_entity_poly.pdbx_seq_one_letter_code
_entity_poly.pdbx_strand_id
1 'polypeptide(L)'
;SMLSHIALAADLDPTISVGGILKAIEGNIRVGGPDLFITEACEYTNSFLHFFPKIGIILNVDADHLDFFKDLDDIRNSFHLFAKLLPENGTLVINGDIDKIEEITSDLSCRVITFGKEASLDYSAANITYNEQGNASFDVVKDGQNVAHLALAVGGEHNVYNALAAIAVADILGVPAETIQTGLASFHGTD
;
A
#
# COMPACT_ATOMS: atom_id res chain seq x y z
N SER A 1 2.18 6.80 -2.30
CA SER A 1 1.55 7.98 -2.94
C SER A 1 0.05 8.08 -2.63
N MET A 2 -0.81 7.07 -2.94
CA MET A 2 -2.27 7.13 -2.61
C MET A 2 -2.55 7.32 -1.12
N LEU A 3 -1.85 6.61 -0.24
CA LEU A 3 -1.97 6.75 1.21
C LEU A 3 -1.66 8.19 1.67
N SER A 4 -0.69 8.85 1.04
CA SER A 4 -0.36 10.25 1.35
C SER A 4 -1.53 11.19 1.07
N HIS A 5 -2.26 10.98 -0.04
CA HIS A 5 -3.46 11.75 -0.37
C HIS A 5 -4.59 11.51 0.64
N ILE A 6 -4.78 10.27 1.08
CA ILE A 6 -5.77 9.95 2.12
C ILE A 6 -5.39 10.62 3.45
N ALA A 7 -4.14 10.53 3.85
CA ALA A 7 -3.66 11.13 5.10
C ALA A 7 -3.77 12.67 5.10
N LEU A 8 -3.51 13.32 3.96
CA LEU A 8 -3.73 14.76 3.80
C LEU A 8 -5.23 15.12 3.88
N ALA A 9 -6.09 14.36 3.22
CA ALA A 9 -7.55 14.57 3.28
C ALA A 9 -8.12 14.36 4.69
N ALA A 10 -7.47 13.53 5.50
CA ALA A 10 -7.83 13.25 6.88
C ALA A 10 -7.22 14.24 7.91
N ASP A 11 -6.52 15.26 7.46
CA ASP A 11 -5.81 16.23 8.31
C ASP A 11 -4.83 15.60 9.32
N LEU A 12 -4.23 14.46 8.94
CA LEU A 12 -3.25 13.76 9.77
C LEU A 12 -1.85 14.41 9.75
N ASP A 13 -1.69 15.47 9.00
CA ASP A 13 -0.43 16.24 8.87
C ASP A 13 0.81 15.37 8.64
N PRO A 14 0.82 14.47 7.64
CA PRO A 14 1.93 13.53 7.48
C PRO A 14 3.22 14.20 7.01
N THR A 15 4.36 13.73 7.51
CA THR A 15 5.63 13.85 6.81
C THR A 15 5.65 12.83 5.68
N ILE A 16 5.98 13.24 4.47
CA ILE A 16 5.92 12.41 3.26
C ILE A 16 7.28 12.43 2.55
N SER A 17 7.76 11.25 2.17
CA SER A 17 8.93 11.08 1.30
C SER A 17 8.64 9.98 0.26
N VAL A 18 8.50 10.35 -1.00
CA VAL A 18 8.15 9.45 -2.11
C VAL A 18 9.10 9.64 -3.30
N GLY A 19 9.17 8.64 -4.18
CA GLY A 19 10.10 8.67 -5.31
C GLY A 19 9.68 9.63 -6.43
N GLY A 20 8.38 9.79 -6.68
CA GLY A 20 7.83 10.67 -7.73
C GLY A 20 7.29 11.99 -7.19
N ILE A 21 6.98 12.91 -8.07
CA ILE A 21 6.38 14.20 -7.71
C ILE A 21 4.88 14.02 -7.45
N LEU A 22 4.44 14.38 -6.24
CA LEU A 22 3.04 14.48 -5.88
C LEU A 22 2.56 15.93 -6.02
N LYS A 23 1.58 16.16 -6.89
CA LYS A 23 1.00 17.51 -7.10
C LYS A 23 0.40 18.10 -5.83
N ALA A 24 -0.17 17.26 -4.96
CA ALA A 24 -0.76 17.68 -3.69
C ALA A 24 0.22 18.33 -2.70
N ILE A 25 1.52 18.08 -2.85
CA ILE A 25 2.58 18.66 -2.02
C ILE A 25 3.61 19.44 -2.84
N GLU A 26 3.37 19.60 -4.15
CA GLU A 26 4.25 20.29 -5.10
C GLU A 26 5.72 19.75 -5.08
N GLY A 27 5.87 18.45 -4.83
CA GLY A 27 7.20 17.84 -4.72
C GLY A 27 7.14 16.37 -4.29
N ASN A 28 8.26 15.86 -3.87
CA ASN A 28 8.42 14.49 -3.40
C ASN A 28 8.70 14.38 -1.88
N ILE A 29 8.87 15.53 -1.22
CA ILE A 29 9.10 15.62 0.23
C ILE A 29 8.18 16.68 0.83
N ARG A 30 7.50 16.33 1.91
CA ARG A 30 6.75 17.24 2.75
C ARG A 30 7.11 16.99 4.21
N VAL A 31 7.41 18.03 4.94
CA VAL A 31 7.58 17.96 6.40
C VAL A 31 6.26 18.31 7.06
N GLY A 32 5.72 17.36 7.83
CA GLY A 32 4.49 17.50 8.60
C GLY A 32 4.76 17.38 10.10
N GLY A 33 3.71 16.98 10.83
CA GLY A 33 3.81 16.69 12.27
C GLY A 33 4.64 15.44 12.58
N PRO A 34 4.91 15.17 13.86
CA PRO A 34 5.79 14.09 14.30
C PRO A 34 5.12 12.71 14.31
N ASP A 35 3.80 12.63 14.17
CA ASP A 35 3.04 11.42 14.49
C ASP A 35 2.95 10.44 13.32
N LEU A 36 3.05 10.92 12.07
CA LEU A 36 2.91 10.10 10.87
C LEU A 36 4.00 10.41 9.85
N PHE A 37 4.81 9.41 9.53
CA PHE A 37 5.77 9.44 8.44
C PHE A 37 5.42 8.39 7.39
N ILE A 38 5.16 8.82 6.17
CA ILE A 38 4.87 7.96 5.02
C ILE A 38 6.05 8.05 4.07
N THR A 39 6.70 6.91 3.83
CA THR A 39 7.84 6.85 2.90
C THR A 39 7.72 5.69 1.93
N GLU A 40 8.21 5.88 0.73
CA GLU A 40 8.53 4.77 -0.16
C GLU A 40 9.85 4.15 0.27
N ALA A 41 9.84 2.83 0.39
CA ALA A 41 11.00 2.05 0.80
C ALA A 41 11.47 1.22 -0.40
N CYS A 42 12.72 1.40 -0.81
CA CYS A 42 13.29 0.71 -1.96
C CYS A 42 14.00 -0.57 -1.51
N GLU A 43 13.68 -1.69 -2.17
CA GLU A 43 14.34 -2.99 -1.95
C GLU A 43 15.75 -3.04 -2.55
N TYR A 44 16.02 -2.21 -3.56
CA TYR A 44 17.34 -2.17 -4.20
C TYR A 44 18.46 -1.94 -3.19
N THR A 45 19.48 -2.77 -3.27
CA THR A 45 20.60 -2.83 -2.31
C THR A 45 20.20 -3.03 -0.85
N ASN A 46 19.00 -3.60 -0.62
CA ASN A 46 18.42 -3.78 0.72
C ASN A 46 18.26 -2.48 1.52
N SER A 47 18.09 -1.34 0.84
CA SER A 47 17.98 -0.02 1.49
C SER A 47 16.82 0.04 2.48
N PHE A 48 15.71 -0.62 2.19
CA PHE A 48 14.53 -0.65 3.06
C PHE A 48 14.77 -1.38 4.40
N LEU A 49 15.81 -2.19 4.55
CA LEU A 49 16.15 -2.87 5.80
C LEU A 49 16.73 -1.92 6.87
N HIS A 50 17.00 -0.67 6.53
CA HIS A 50 17.45 0.36 7.46
C HIS A 50 16.32 1.16 8.10
N PHE A 51 15.08 0.91 7.71
CA PHE A 51 13.90 1.54 8.33
C PHE A 51 13.45 0.77 9.59
N PHE A 52 12.66 1.46 10.41
CA PHE A 52 11.99 0.91 11.60
C PHE A 52 10.48 1.10 11.45
N PRO A 53 9.82 0.43 10.50
CA PRO A 53 8.41 0.66 10.23
C PRO A 53 7.53 0.08 11.34
N LYS A 54 6.40 0.73 11.60
CA LYS A 54 5.31 0.19 12.39
C LYS A 54 4.24 -0.44 11.51
N ILE A 55 4.06 0.08 10.31
CA ILE A 55 3.21 -0.47 9.26
C ILE A 55 4.09 -0.62 8.02
N GLY A 56 4.19 -1.84 7.50
CA GLY A 56 4.85 -2.16 6.24
C GLY A 56 3.82 -2.48 5.18
N ILE A 57 4.07 -2.08 3.92
CA ILE A 57 3.22 -2.42 2.78
C ILE A 57 4.08 -3.11 1.73
N ILE A 58 3.64 -4.28 1.27
CA ILE A 58 4.26 -5.01 0.16
C ILE A 58 3.20 -5.15 -0.94
N LEU A 59 3.40 -4.43 -2.04
CA LEU A 59 2.46 -4.39 -3.17
C LEU A 59 2.68 -5.55 -4.13
N ASN A 60 3.93 -5.80 -4.51
CA ASN A 60 4.36 -6.86 -5.41
C ASN A 60 5.75 -7.37 -5.03
N VAL A 61 6.07 -8.56 -5.52
CA VAL A 61 7.42 -9.11 -5.51
C VAL A 61 7.71 -9.63 -6.91
N ASP A 62 8.46 -8.85 -7.66
CA ASP A 62 8.81 -9.14 -9.05
C ASP A 62 10.34 -9.34 -9.20
N ALA A 63 10.74 -10.00 -10.29
CA ALA A 63 12.15 -10.21 -10.60
C ALA A 63 12.78 -8.91 -11.16
N ASP A 64 12.97 -7.94 -10.29
CA ASP A 64 13.62 -6.67 -10.58
C ASP A 64 14.99 -6.60 -9.90
N HIS A 65 15.83 -5.65 -10.33
CA HIS A 65 17.17 -5.43 -9.78
C HIS A 65 18.05 -6.70 -9.73
N LEU A 66 17.98 -7.52 -10.79
CA LEU A 66 18.80 -8.75 -10.92
C LEU A 66 20.31 -8.50 -11.09
N ASP A 67 20.72 -7.24 -11.16
CA ASP A 67 22.11 -6.81 -11.01
C ASP A 67 22.59 -6.87 -9.54
N PHE A 68 21.65 -6.84 -8.60
CA PHE A 68 21.92 -6.95 -7.16
C PHE A 68 21.43 -8.27 -6.58
N PHE A 69 20.18 -8.66 -6.85
CA PHE A 69 19.62 -9.92 -6.38
C PHE A 69 19.96 -11.07 -7.33
N LYS A 70 20.26 -12.22 -6.74
CA LYS A 70 20.61 -13.41 -7.49
C LYS A 70 19.45 -13.99 -8.30
N ASP A 71 18.29 -14.06 -7.67
CA ASP A 71 17.07 -14.62 -8.23
C ASP A 71 15.84 -14.16 -7.41
N LEU A 72 14.65 -14.62 -7.80
CA LEU A 72 13.39 -14.27 -7.13
C LEU A 72 13.32 -14.79 -5.68
N ASP A 73 13.97 -15.90 -5.36
CA ASP A 73 14.00 -16.44 -4.00
C ASP A 73 14.83 -15.52 -3.08
N ASP A 74 15.93 -14.97 -3.61
CA ASP A 74 16.74 -13.97 -2.89
C ASP A 74 15.95 -12.68 -2.64
N ILE A 75 15.15 -12.23 -3.63
CA ILE A 75 14.23 -11.09 -3.47
C ILE A 75 13.19 -11.40 -2.40
N ARG A 76 12.52 -12.56 -2.42
CA ARG A 76 11.54 -12.95 -1.38
C ARG A 76 12.16 -12.97 0.01
N ASN A 77 13.37 -13.49 0.14
CA ASN A 77 14.11 -13.48 1.40
C ASN A 77 14.36 -12.04 1.89
N SER A 78 14.70 -11.12 1.01
CA SER A 78 14.87 -9.70 1.34
C SER A 78 13.56 -9.08 1.84
N PHE A 79 12.43 -9.34 1.18
CA PHE A 79 11.11 -8.91 1.64
C PHE A 79 10.70 -9.56 2.97
N HIS A 80 11.08 -10.83 3.20
CA HIS A 80 10.89 -11.47 4.50
C HIS A 80 11.66 -10.75 5.61
N LEU A 81 12.92 -10.41 5.36
CA LEU A 81 13.73 -9.64 6.31
C LEU A 81 13.11 -8.25 6.58
N PHE A 82 12.58 -7.59 5.56
CA PHE A 82 11.84 -6.34 5.74
C PHE A 82 10.59 -6.54 6.63
N ALA A 83 9.79 -7.57 6.37
CA ALA A 83 8.63 -7.89 7.19
C ALA A 83 8.99 -8.19 8.66
N LYS A 84 10.16 -8.80 8.90
CA LYS A 84 10.69 -9.08 10.25
C LYS A 84 11.09 -7.81 11.03
N LEU A 85 11.24 -6.66 10.37
CA LEU A 85 11.49 -5.39 11.06
C LEU A 85 10.25 -4.87 11.80
N LEU A 86 9.06 -5.34 11.43
CA LEU A 86 7.81 -4.91 12.06
C LEU A 86 7.73 -5.44 13.50
N PRO A 87 7.43 -4.57 14.48
CA PRO A 87 7.29 -4.99 15.87
C PRO A 87 6.02 -5.81 16.08
N GLU A 88 5.90 -6.49 17.22
CA GLU A 88 4.74 -7.29 17.59
C GLU A 88 3.42 -6.50 17.52
N ASN A 89 3.45 -5.21 17.87
CA ASN A 89 2.31 -4.30 17.76
C ASN A 89 2.22 -3.58 16.41
N GLY A 90 3.02 -4.00 15.44
CA GLY A 90 2.98 -3.50 14.06
C GLY A 90 2.07 -4.29 13.16
N THR A 91 1.99 -3.89 11.90
CA THR A 91 1.15 -4.54 10.89
C THR A 91 1.88 -4.60 9.55
N LEU A 92 1.86 -5.77 8.92
CA LEU A 92 2.20 -5.97 7.51
C LEU A 92 0.91 -5.98 6.69
N VAL A 93 0.81 -5.11 5.70
CA VAL A 93 -0.22 -5.12 4.66
C VAL A 93 0.41 -5.65 3.37
N ILE A 94 -0.01 -6.83 2.93
CA ILE A 94 0.66 -7.55 1.84
C ILE A 94 -0.33 -8.04 0.80
N ASN A 95 0.05 -7.95 -0.47
CA ASN A 95 -0.72 -8.54 -1.56
C ASN A 95 -0.74 -10.07 -1.43
N GLY A 96 -1.93 -10.62 -1.23
CA GLY A 96 -2.17 -12.06 -1.05
C GLY A 96 -2.00 -12.88 -2.33
N ASP A 97 -1.93 -12.23 -3.50
CA ASP A 97 -1.71 -12.88 -4.81
C ASP A 97 -0.21 -13.10 -5.11
N ILE A 98 0.68 -12.67 -4.22
CA ILE A 98 2.14 -12.91 -4.37
C ILE A 98 2.42 -14.42 -4.30
N ASP A 99 3.13 -14.93 -5.31
CA ASP A 99 3.55 -16.32 -5.35
C ASP A 99 4.44 -16.67 -4.15
N LYS A 100 4.15 -17.79 -3.49
CA LYS A 100 4.85 -18.26 -2.28
C LYS A 100 4.88 -17.20 -1.16
N ILE A 101 3.76 -16.52 -0.95
CA ILE A 101 3.61 -15.49 0.09
C ILE A 101 4.04 -15.97 1.47
N GLU A 102 3.89 -17.26 1.76
CA GLU A 102 4.33 -17.89 3.01
C GLU A 102 5.85 -17.77 3.26
N GLU A 103 6.66 -17.68 2.21
CA GLU A 103 8.11 -17.43 2.35
C GLU A 103 8.40 -16.03 2.92
N ILE A 104 7.47 -15.08 2.75
CA ILE A 104 7.58 -13.72 3.27
C ILE A 104 6.92 -13.59 4.64
N THR A 105 5.77 -14.25 4.84
CA THR A 105 4.92 -14.04 6.01
C THR A 105 5.15 -15.02 7.15
N SER A 106 5.97 -16.06 6.94
CA SER A 106 6.29 -17.04 8.00
C SER A 106 7.06 -16.39 9.16
N ASP A 107 6.81 -16.88 10.37
CA ASP A 107 7.52 -16.49 11.60
C ASP A 107 7.46 -14.98 11.92
N LEU A 108 6.42 -14.28 11.46
CA LEU A 108 6.19 -12.89 11.82
C LEU A 108 5.47 -12.79 13.17
N SER A 109 5.93 -11.87 14.01
CA SER A 109 5.25 -11.55 15.28
C SER A 109 4.19 -10.45 15.14
N CYS A 110 4.23 -9.68 14.05
CA CYS A 110 3.27 -8.62 13.76
C CYS A 110 1.95 -9.19 13.20
N ARG A 111 0.93 -8.33 13.19
CA ARG A 111 -0.33 -8.62 12.46
C ARG A 111 -0.07 -8.62 10.96
N VAL A 112 -0.67 -9.58 10.25
CA VAL A 112 -0.66 -9.62 8.77
C VAL A 112 -2.08 -9.35 8.26
N ILE A 113 -2.20 -8.40 7.35
CA ILE A 113 -3.43 -8.08 6.62
C ILE A 113 -3.15 -8.29 5.14
N THR A 114 -4.00 -9.09 4.48
CA THR A 114 -3.87 -9.40 3.06
C THR A 114 -4.86 -8.61 2.22
N PHE A 115 -4.46 -8.24 1.03
CA PHE A 115 -5.34 -7.66 0.01
C PHE A 115 -5.04 -8.28 -1.35
N GLY A 116 -5.99 -8.27 -2.27
CA GLY A 116 -5.79 -8.80 -3.62
C GLY A 116 -7.10 -9.18 -4.32
N LYS A 117 -6.98 -10.11 -5.27
CA LYS A 117 -8.09 -10.53 -6.14
C LYS A 117 -9.05 -11.50 -5.46
N GLU A 118 -8.53 -12.39 -4.65
CA GLU A 118 -9.33 -13.44 -4.03
C GLU A 118 -10.22 -12.89 -2.92
N ALA A 119 -11.51 -13.24 -2.99
CA ALA A 119 -12.51 -12.79 -2.01
C ALA A 119 -12.26 -13.33 -0.57
N SER A 120 -11.40 -14.33 -0.43
CA SER A 120 -10.98 -14.89 0.87
C SER A 120 -9.94 -14.05 1.60
N LEU A 121 -9.33 -13.08 0.94
CA LEU A 121 -8.38 -12.15 1.53
C LEU A 121 -9.10 -11.13 2.43
N ASP A 122 -8.36 -10.50 3.34
CA ASP A 122 -8.93 -9.50 4.27
C ASP A 122 -9.57 -8.33 3.52
N TYR A 123 -8.94 -7.88 2.42
CA TYR A 123 -9.47 -6.85 1.52
C TYR A 123 -9.44 -7.34 0.07
N SER A 124 -10.54 -7.18 -0.62
CA SER A 124 -10.64 -7.42 -2.07
C SER A 124 -11.54 -6.39 -2.74
N ALA A 125 -11.56 -6.38 -4.07
CA ALA A 125 -12.43 -5.54 -4.86
C ALA A 125 -13.45 -6.39 -5.61
N ALA A 126 -14.71 -5.95 -5.62
CA ALA A 126 -15.79 -6.56 -6.38
C ALA A 126 -16.44 -5.53 -7.30
N ASN A 127 -17.16 -6.02 -8.32
CA ASN A 127 -17.93 -5.19 -9.26
C ASN A 127 -17.07 -4.06 -9.87
N ILE A 128 -15.84 -4.39 -10.28
CA ILE A 128 -14.91 -3.43 -10.88
C ILE A 128 -15.47 -3.03 -12.25
N THR A 129 -15.63 -1.72 -12.45
CA THR A 129 -16.02 -1.10 -13.72
C THR A 129 -15.04 -0.01 -14.09
N TYR A 130 -14.95 0.33 -15.36
CA TYR A 130 -14.05 1.36 -15.86
C TYR A 130 -14.83 2.40 -16.64
N ASN A 131 -14.51 3.67 -16.45
CA ASN A 131 -15.05 4.75 -17.27
C ASN A 131 -14.29 4.88 -18.61
N GLU A 132 -14.68 5.85 -19.45
CA GLU A 132 -14.04 6.09 -20.76
C GLU A 132 -12.54 6.44 -20.66
N GLN A 133 -12.09 6.97 -19.54
CA GLN A 133 -10.69 7.30 -19.25
C GLN A 133 -9.91 6.11 -18.66
N GLY A 134 -10.58 4.96 -18.45
CA GLY A 134 -9.97 3.78 -17.83
C GLY A 134 -9.83 3.86 -16.31
N ASN A 135 -10.47 4.81 -15.66
CA ASN A 135 -10.48 4.93 -14.21
C ASN A 135 -11.49 3.93 -13.62
N ALA A 136 -11.06 3.21 -12.59
CA ALA A 136 -11.86 2.18 -11.95
C ALA A 136 -12.84 2.73 -10.92
N SER A 137 -14.04 2.11 -10.87
CA SER A 137 -14.94 2.15 -9.71
C SER A 137 -15.19 0.72 -9.24
N PHE A 138 -15.22 0.50 -7.95
CA PHE A 138 -15.33 -0.85 -7.37
C PHE A 138 -15.91 -0.82 -5.97
N ASP A 139 -16.42 -1.97 -5.56
CA ASP A 139 -16.83 -2.22 -4.19
C ASP A 139 -15.62 -2.74 -3.40
N VAL A 140 -15.37 -2.14 -2.25
CA VAL A 140 -14.38 -2.64 -1.27
C VAL A 140 -15.03 -3.73 -0.46
N VAL A 141 -14.46 -4.92 -0.50
CA VAL A 141 -14.90 -6.07 0.30
C VAL A 141 -13.88 -6.29 1.41
N LYS A 142 -14.32 -6.18 2.65
CA LYS A 142 -13.52 -6.41 3.85
C LYS A 142 -14.12 -7.58 4.62
N ASP A 143 -13.31 -8.61 4.90
CA ASP A 143 -13.74 -9.82 5.61
C ASP A 143 -15.01 -10.43 4.99
N GLY A 144 -15.11 -10.44 3.66
CA GLY A 144 -16.23 -10.97 2.90
C GLY A 144 -17.47 -10.06 2.84
N GLN A 145 -17.42 -8.86 3.37
CA GLN A 145 -18.54 -7.91 3.37
C GLN A 145 -18.21 -6.66 2.54
N ASN A 146 -19.17 -6.22 1.73
CA ASN A 146 -19.07 -4.94 1.04
C ASN A 146 -19.19 -3.80 2.05
N VAL A 147 -18.15 -2.99 2.20
CA VAL A 147 -18.07 -1.91 3.19
C VAL A 147 -18.08 -0.52 2.58
N ALA A 148 -17.77 -0.38 1.29
CA ALA A 148 -17.76 0.90 0.59
C ALA A 148 -17.79 0.70 -0.93
N HIS A 149 -18.27 1.71 -1.67
CA HIS A 149 -18.08 1.83 -3.10
C HIS A 149 -17.19 3.03 -3.38
N LEU A 150 -16.09 2.82 -4.10
CA LEU A 150 -15.07 3.84 -4.34
C LEU A 150 -14.80 4.00 -5.84
N ALA A 151 -14.40 5.22 -6.22
CA ALA A 151 -13.97 5.56 -7.57
C ALA A 151 -12.56 6.18 -7.53
N LEU A 152 -11.71 5.75 -8.46
CA LEU A 152 -10.36 6.29 -8.63
C LEU A 152 -10.35 7.39 -9.70
N ALA A 153 -9.41 8.32 -9.57
CA ALA A 153 -9.13 9.33 -10.58
C ALA A 153 -7.88 9.00 -11.42
N VAL A 154 -7.39 7.76 -11.32
CA VAL A 154 -6.23 7.24 -12.04
C VAL A 154 -6.59 5.90 -12.68
N GLY A 155 -6.12 5.67 -13.91
CA GLY A 155 -6.41 4.46 -14.67
C GLY A 155 -5.53 3.27 -14.29
N GLY A 156 -5.94 2.09 -14.77
CA GLY A 156 -5.21 0.83 -14.66
C GLY A 156 -5.64 -0.05 -13.49
N GLU A 157 -5.77 -1.35 -13.77
CA GLU A 157 -6.20 -2.36 -12.80
C GLU A 157 -5.29 -2.42 -11.57
N HIS A 158 -3.96 -2.27 -11.76
CA HIS A 158 -2.99 -2.26 -10.65
C HIS A 158 -3.30 -1.19 -9.60
N ASN A 159 -3.92 -0.07 -10.01
CA ASN A 159 -4.31 0.99 -9.08
C ASN A 159 -5.49 0.62 -8.19
N VAL A 160 -6.32 -0.35 -8.59
CA VAL A 160 -7.35 -0.92 -7.68
C VAL A 160 -6.68 -1.60 -6.49
N TYR A 161 -5.63 -2.40 -6.73
CA TYR A 161 -4.90 -3.11 -5.67
C TYR A 161 -4.04 -2.15 -4.84
N ASN A 162 -3.41 -1.16 -5.46
CA ASN A 162 -2.72 -0.09 -4.74
C ASN A 162 -3.69 0.67 -3.81
N ALA A 163 -4.92 0.90 -4.27
CA ALA A 163 -5.96 1.52 -3.46
C ALA A 163 -6.38 0.63 -2.29
N LEU A 164 -6.55 -0.69 -2.49
CA LEU A 164 -6.87 -1.62 -1.40
C LEU A 164 -5.81 -1.60 -0.30
N ALA A 165 -4.52 -1.58 -0.66
CA ALA A 165 -3.43 -1.45 0.30
C ALA A 165 -3.52 -0.12 1.09
N ALA A 166 -3.76 0.99 0.41
CA ALA A 166 -3.91 2.30 1.04
C ALA A 166 -5.15 2.35 1.95
N ILE A 167 -6.27 1.74 1.55
CA ILE A 167 -7.51 1.62 2.33
C ILE A 167 -7.25 0.82 3.61
N ALA A 168 -6.56 -0.32 3.51
CA ALA A 168 -6.25 -1.15 4.68
C ALA A 168 -5.43 -0.37 5.72
N VAL A 169 -4.46 0.41 5.30
CA VAL A 169 -3.68 1.27 6.21
C VAL A 169 -4.53 2.41 6.75
N ALA A 170 -5.35 3.05 5.92
CA ALA A 170 -6.25 4.13 6.35
C ALA A 170 -7.24 3.64 7.42
N ASP A 171 -7.75 2.41 7.31
CA ASP A 171 -8.58 1.79 8.34
C ASP A 171 -7.82 1.61 9.66
N ILE A 172 -6.56 1.18 9.62
CA ILE A 172 -5.70 1.09 10.82
C ILE A 172 -5.54 2.46 11.48
N LEU A 173 -5.43 3.52 10.68
CA LEU A 173 -5.31 4.90 11.15
C LEU A 173 -6.66 5.50 11.61
N GLY A 174 -7.76 4.78 11.46
CA GLY A 174 -9.09 5.22 11.86
C GLY A 174 -9.73 6.25 10.93
N VAL A 175 -9.31 6.31 9.66
CA VAL A 175 -9.85 7.26 8.67
C VAL A 175 -11.21 6.77 8.17
N PRO A 176 -12.27 7.60 8.21
CA PRO A 176 -13.59 7.22 7.72
C PRO A 176 -13.61 6.97 6.21
N ALA A 177 -14.49 6.08 5.74
CA ALA A 177 -14.62 5.73 4.33
C ALA A 177 -14.86 6.95 3.41
N GLU A 178 -15.63 7.94 3.85
CA GLU A 178 -15.87 9.17 3.10
C GLU A 178 -14.58 9.96 2.87
N THR A 179 -13.72 10.06 3.89
CA THR A 179 -12.42 10.75 3.79
C THR A 179 -11.44 9.96 2.92
N ILE A 180 -11.46 8.63 3.00
CA ILE A 180 -10.70 7.75 2.10
C ILE A 180 -11.08 8.03 0.65
N GLN A 181 -12.38 8.09 0.33
CA GLN A 181 -12.85 8.41 -1.02
C GLN A 181 -12.36 9.79 -1.48
N THR A 182 -12.41 10.81 -0.63
CA THR A 182 -11.90 12.14 -0.93
C THR A 182 -10.41 12.11 -1.28
N GLY A 183 -9.62 11.41 -0.48
CA GLY A 183 -8.17 11.25 -0.71
C GLY A 183 -7.87 10.52 -2.02
N LEU A 184 -8.55 9.41 -2.29
CA LEU A 184 -8.37 8.64 -3.53
C LEU A 184 -8.80 9.43 -4.78
N ALA A 185 -9.90 10.20 -4.69
CA ALA A 185 -10.37 11.03 -5.79
C ALA A 185 -9.40 12.18 -6.13
N SER A 186 -8.56 12.60 -5.20
CA SER A 186 -7.54 13.65 -5.41
C SER A 186 -6.24 13.12 -6.04
N PHE A 187 -6.04 11.80 -6.07
CA PHE A 187 -4.85 11.19 -6.63
C PHE A 187 -4.98 10.94 -8.13
N HIS A 188 -4.21 11.66 -8.93
CA HIS A 188 -4.19 11.58 -10.40
C HIS A 188 -2.92 10.93 -10.96
N GLY A 189 -2.16 10.24 -10.13
CA GLY A 189 -0.85 9.67 -10.47
C GLY A 189 0.31 10.49 -9.90
N THR A 190 1.51 9.98 -10.15
CA THR A 190 2.80 10.64 -9.87
C THR A 190 3.48 10.99 -11.19
N ASP A 191 4.16 12.12 -11.27
CA ASP A 191 4.98 12.53 -12.41
C ASP A 191 6.41 12.04 -12.22
#